data_7733a0d8b3ec00298915349c95764faa
#
_entry.id   7733a0d8b3ec00298915349c95764faa
#
_cell.length_a   1.000
_cell.length_b   1.000
_cell.length_c   1.000
_cell.angle_alpha   90.00
_cell.angle_beta   90.00
_cell.angle_gamma   90.00
#
_symmetry.space_group_name_H-M   'P 1'
#
loop_
_entity.id
_entity.type
_entity.pdbx_description
1 polymer ?
#
loop_
_entity_poly.entity_id
_entity_poly.type
_entity_poly.pdbx_seq_one_letter_code
_entity_poly.pdbx_strand_id
1 'polypeptide(L)'
;MNKENILEIDNLERSYSTVMPDGETKVYSVLRGISFQVKRGEFIGIMGSSGCGKTTLLKTIGMLNKPNGGKVLYNGEDTTEIYGDHLAEIRRTQLAFVFQDFYLMNSLTVRENIMMPLILNEDDPVESSKTAETMAEKLGIYKLLDKKPYELSGGEKQRTAICRAMAENPELILADEPTGNLDSNSSKQVIHTLSYINQEFGKTIVMVTHDPQMASYCSRLILLKDGVILEDLKNS
;
A
#
# COMPACT_ATOMS: atom_id res chain seq x y z
N MET A 1 3.53 -6.54 -24.81
CA MET A 1 3.35 -6.23 -23.39
C MET A 1 1.92 -6.58 -22.99
N ASN A 2 1.77 -7.35 -21.94
CA ASN A 2 0.43 -7.79 -21.52
C ASN A 2 -0.23 -6.64 -20.74
N LYS A 3 -1.17 -5.92 -21.35
CA LYS A 3 -1.91 -4.79 -20.72
C LYS A 3 -2.76 -5.22 -19.49
N GLU A 4 -2.80 -6.52 -19.21
CA GLU A 4 -3.57 -7.11 -18.12
C GLU A 4 -2.83 -6.95 -16.77
N ASN A 5 -1.49 -6.93 -16.76
CA ASN A 5 -0.68 -6.79 -15.56
C ASN A 5 -0.41 -5.32 -15.24
N ILE A 6 -0.58 -4.96 -13.97
CA ILE A 6 -0.18 -3.65 -13.44
C ILE A 6 1.24 -3.69 -12.89
N LEU A 7 1.64 -4.83 -12.30
CA LEU A 7 3.00 -5.08 -11.82
C LEU A 7 3.53 -6.38 -12.40
N GLU A 8 4.80 -6.36 -12.81
CA GLU A 8 5.57 -7.56 -13.15
C GLU A 8 6.90 -7.48 -12.40
N ILE A 9 7.16 -8.47 -11.57
CA ILE A 9 8.36 -8.58 -10.74
C ILE A 9 9.16 -9.76 -11.25
N ASP A 10 10.44 -9.53 -11.59
CA ASP A 10 11.33 -10.55 -12.13
C ASP A 10 12.66 -10.55 -11.39
N ASN A 11 12.93 -11.68 -10.74
CA ASN A 11 14.16 -11.97 -9.98
C ASN A 11 14.59 -10.82 -9.04
N LEU A 12 13.61 -10.20 -8.37
CA LEU A 12 13.83 -9.01 -7.53
C LEU A 12 14.73 -9.33 -6.33
N GLU A 13 15.80 -8.55 -6.20
CA GLU A 13 16.74 -8.62 -5.08
C GLU A 13 16.82 -7.30 -4.34
N ARG A 14 16.88 -7.37 -3.01
CA ARG A 14 17.10 -6.20 -2.16
C ARG A 14 17.96 -6.55 -0.96
N SER A 15 19.04 -5.76 -0.76
CA SER A 15 19.96 -5.88 0.36
C SER A 15 20.15 -4.52 1.04
N TYR A 16 20.51 -4.56 2.30
CA TYR A 16 20.91 -3.40 3.08
C TYR A 16 22.32 -3.60 3.63
N SER A 17 23.09 -2.55 3.72
CA SER A 17 24.44 -2.57 4.30
C SER A 17 24.48 -1.73 5.58
N THR A 18 25.17 -2.22 6.59
CA THR A 18 25.43 -1.50 7.83
C THR A 18 26.93 -1.55 8.13
N VAL A 19 27.52 -0.39 8.42
CA VAL A 19 28.91 -0.33 8.90
C VAL A 19 28.92 -0.68 10.39
N MET A 20 29.64 -1.71 10.75
CA MET A 20 29.79 -2.18 12.12
C MET A 20 30.79 -1.30 12.89
N PRO A 21 30.80 -1.33 14.24
CA PRO A 21 31.72 -0.52 15.04
C PRO A 21 33.21 -0.79 14.79
N ASP A 22 33.55 -1.97 14.27
CA ASP A 22 34.90 -2.37 13.87
C ASP A 22 35.31 -1.87 12.46
N GLY A 23 34.42 -1.16 11.76
CA GLY A 23 34.61 -0.64 10.42
C GLY A 23 34.29 -1.64 9.30
N GLU A 24 33.90 -2.87 9.61
CA GLU A 24 33.46 -3.84 8.61
C GLU A 24 32.06 -3.50 8.09
N THR A 25 31.82 -3.70 6.80
CA THR A 25 30.49 -3.55 6.19
C THR A 25 29.79 -4.89 6.13
N LYS A 26 28.71 -5.03 6.90
CA LYS A 26 27.85 -6.21 6.86
C LYS A 26 26.67 -5.99 5.91
N VAL A 27 26.49 -6.92 4.96
CA VAL A 27 25.38 -6.90 3.99
C VAL A 27 24.33 -7.92 4.41
N TYR A 28 23.07 -7.46 4.46
CA TYR A 28 21.91 -8.27 4.77
C TYR A 28 21.04 -8.39 3.52
N SER A 29 20.99 -9.57 2.91
CA SER A 29 20.08 -9.84 1.78
C SER A 29 18.69 -10.11 2.33
N VAL A 30 17.71 -9.25 1.96
CA VAL A 30 16.33 -9.28 2.44
C VAL A 30 15.40 -9.89 1.41
N LEU A 31 15.55 -9.55 0.12
CA LEU A 31 14.82 -10.17 -0.99
C LEU A 31 15.84 -10.90 -1.87
N ARG A 32 15.49 -12.14 -2.26
CA ARG A 32 16.42 -13.09 -2.87
C ARG A 32 15.81 -13.75 -4.10
N GLY A 33 15.58 -12.96 -5.16
CA GLY A 33 15.03 -13.49 -6.42
C GLY A 33 13.52 -13.69 -6.40
N ILE A 34 12.77 -12.66 -5.98
CA ILE A 34 11.31 -12.68 -5.97
C ILE A 34 10.77 -12.47 -7.39
N SER A 35 9.88 -13.35 -7.84
CA SER A 35 9.22 -13.23 -9.15
C SER A 35 7.74 -13.54 -9.04
N PHE A 36 6.88 -12.60 -9.45
CA PHE A 36 5.43 -12.77 -9.59
C PHE A 36 4.85 -11.61 -10.40
N GLN A 37 3.58 -11.73 -10.77
CA GLN A 37 2.84 -10.69 -11.50
C GLN A 37 1.56 -10.34 -10.74
N VAL A 38 1.08 -9.12 -10.89
CA VAL A 38 -0.19 -8.64 -10.32
C VAL A 38 -1.06 -8.14 -11.45
N LYS A 39 -2.26 -8.69 -11.58
CA LYS A 39 -3.25 -8.25 -12.58
C LYS A 39 -4.01 -7.03 -12.08
N ARG A 40 -4.50 -6.22 -13.04
CA ARG A 40 -5.40 -5.10 -12.71
C ARG A 40 -6.67 -5.62 -12.04
N GLY A 41 -7.09 -4.94 -10.97
CA GLY A 41 -8.25 -5.31 -10.18
C GLY A 41 -8.05 -6.53 -9.27
N GLU A 42 -6.84 -7.10 -9.20
CA GLU A 42 -6.55 -8.21 -8.30
C GLU A 42 -6.35 -7.71 -6.85
N PHE A 43 -6.87 -8.47 -5.87
CA PHE A 43 -6.57 -8.24 -4.46
C PHE A 43 -5.68 -9.37 -3.97
N ILE A 44 -4.38 -9.12 -3.86
CA ILE A 44 -3.42 -10.12 -3.40
C ILE A 44 -2.96 -9.86 -1.96
N GLY A 45 -2.78 -10.95 -1.21
CA GLY A 45 -2.17 -10.96 0.11
C GLY A 45 -0.74 -11.51 0.05
N ILE A 46 0.20 -10.86 0.73
CA ILE A 46 1.55 -11.37 0.93
C ILE A 46 1.69 -11.69 2.41
N MET A 47 1.81 -12.98 2.74
CA MET A 47 1.96 -13.47 4.10
C MET A 47 3.38 -13.94 4.39
N GLY A 48 3.75 -13.90 5.67
CA GLY A 48 5.02 -14.45 6.16
C GLY A 48 5.32 -13.97 7.57
N SER A 49 6.31 -14.58 8.20
CA SER A 49 6.76 -14.20 9.55
C SER A 49 7.32 -12.77 9.59
N SER A 50 7.41 -12.21 10.79
CA SER A 50 8.08 -10.92 10.99
C SER A 50 9.54 -10.99 10.50
N GLY A 51 10.00 -9.96 9.80
CA GLY A 51 11.36 -9.87 9.27
C GLY A 51 11.62 -10.66 7.98
N CYS A 52 10.66 -11.40 7.40
CA CYS A 52 10.88 -12.16 6.16
C CYS A 52 10.98 -11.31 4.88
N GLY A 53 10.80 -9.96 4.97
CA GLY A 53 10.97 -9.04 3.84
C GLY A 53 9.69 -8.42 3.26
N LYS A 54 8.50 -8.67 3.84
CA LYS A 54 7.20 -8.17 3.33
C LYS A 54 7.16 -6.66 3.09
N THR A 55 7.46 -5.86 4.12
CA THR A 55 7.50 -4.39 4.03
C THR A 55 8.57 -3.92 3.03
N THR A 56 9.73 -4.61 2.97
CA THR A 56 10.77 -4.30 1.98
C THR A 56 10.26 -4.55 0.56
N LEU A 57 9.59 -5.68 0.33
CA LEU A 57 8.98 -6.00 -0.96
C LEU A 57 7.95 -4.93 -1.33
N LEU A 58 7.02 -4.61 -0.43
CA LEU A 58 5.98 -3.61 -0.67
C LEU A 58 6.57 -2.23 -1.02
N LYS A 59 7.59 -1.78 -0.26
CA LYS A 59 8.29 -0.51 -0.54
C LYS A 59 9.06 -0.52 -1.86
N THR A 60 9.58 -1.67 -2.28
CA THR A 60 10.33 -1.77 -3.54
C THR A 60 9.39 -1.77 -4.74
N ILE A 61 8.30 -2.55 -4.71
CA ILE A 61 7.29 -2.54 -5.80
C ILE A 61 6.54 -1.20 -5.88
N GLY A 62 6.42 -0.48 -4.77
CA GLY A 62 5.86 0.88 -4.72
C GLY A 62 6.89 1.98 -4.98
N MET A 63 8.06 1.65 -5.49
CA MET A 63 9.10 2.59 -5.89
C MET A 63 9.64 3.49 -4.76
N LEU A 64 9.40 3.18 -3.48
CA LEU A 64 10.02 3.87 -2.34
C LEU A 64 11.48 3.47 -2.15
N ASN A 65 11.83 2.26 -2.56
CA ASN A 65 13.20 1.72 -2.55
C ASN A 65 13.56 1.24 -3.96
N LYS A 66 14.80 1.48 -4.40
CA LYS A 66 15.31 0.89 -5.64
C LYS A 66 15.74 -0.56 -5.40
N PRO A 67 15.51 -1.50 -6.33
CA PRO A 67 16.06 -2.84 -6.25
C PRO A 67 17.61 -2.82 -6.33
N ASN A 68 18.26 -3.87 -5.80
CA ASN A 68 19.69 -4.10 -6.01
C ASN A 68 19.95 -5.03 -7.20
N GLY A 69 18.96 -5.85 -7.58
CA GLY A 69 18.98 -6.74 -8.73
C GLY A 69 17.57 -7.11 -9.16
N GLY A 70 17.46 -7.69 -10.34
CA GLY A 70 16.17 -7.98 -10.97
C GLY A 70 15.45 -6.74 -11.48
N LYS A 71 14.15 -6.89 -11.79
CA LYS A 71 13.31 -5.84 -12.36
C LYS A 71 11.94 -5.77 -11.70
N VAL A 72 11.40 -4.57 -11.63
CA VAL A 72 9.99 -4.31 -11.32
C VAL A 72 9.44 -3.45 -12.46
N LEU A 73 8.46 -3.97 -13.19
CA LEU A 73 7.74 -3.20 -14.20
C LEU A 73 6.42 -2.72 -13.60
N TYR A 74 6.16 -1.42 -13.71
CA TYR A 74 4.88 -0.80 -13.41
C TYR A 74 4.24 -0.34 -14.73
N ASN A 75 3.04 -0.84 -15.03
CA ASN A 75 2.37 -0.58 -16.32
C ASN A 75 3.25 -0.91 -17.56
N GLY A 76 4.19 -1.88 -17.41
CA GLY A 76 5.15 -2.28 -18.44
C GLY A 76 6.40 -1.41 -18.52
N GLU A 77 6.56 -0.40 -17.68
CA GLU A 77 7.73 0.48 -17.62
C GLU A 77 8.66 0.04 -16.47
N ASP A 78 9.96 -0.05 -16.73
CA ASP A 78 10.95 -0.45 -15.72
C ASP A 78 11.10 0.65 -14.67
N THR A 79 10.74 0.33 -13.42
CA THR A 79 10.76 1.30 -12.32
C THR A 79 12.16 1.81 -11.98
N THR A 80 13.22 1.13 -12.42
CA THR A 80 14.61 1.58 -12.24
C THR A 80 14.98 2.72 -13.17
N GLU A 81 14.26 2.87 -14.27
CA GLU A 81 14.42 3.92 -15.29
C GLU A 81 13.48 5.13 -15.06
N ILE A 82 12.57 5.01 -14.07
CA ILE A 82 11.65 6.10 -13.70
C ILE A 82 12.29 6.96 -12.60
N TYR A 83 12.46 8.26 -12.85
CA TYR A 83 13.02 9.22 -11.88
C TYR A 83 12.47 10.64 -12.06
N GLY A 84 12.88 11.55 -11.16
CA GLY A 84 12.49 12.95 -11.21
C GLY A 84 10.99 13.15 -11.11
N ASP A 85 10.47 14.04 -11.94
CA ASP A 85 9.07 14.45 -11.94
C ASP A 85 8.14 13.32 -12.33
N HIS A 86 8.55 12.44 -13.27
CA HIS A 86 7.75 11.28 -13.66
C HIS A 86 7.53 10.30 -12.51
N LEU A 87 8.57 10.01 -11.72
CA LEU A 87 8.44 9.19 -10.52
C LEU A 87 7.55 9.86 -9.45
N ALA A 88 7.68 11.17 -9.29
CA ALA A 88 6.86 11.93 -8.37
C ALA A 88 5.38 11.90 -8.78
N GLU A 89 5.10 12.06 -10.07
CA GLU A 89 3.76 12.01 -10.64
C GLU A 89 3.10 10.64 -10.43
N ILE A 90 3.78 9.53 -10.77
CA ILE A 90 3.25 8.17 -10.55
C ILE A 90 2.91 7.95 -9.08
N ARG A 91 3.82 8.31 -8.15
CA ARG A 91 3.58 8.15 -6.70
C ARG A 91 2.43 9.00 -6.20
N ARG A 92 2.22 10.16 -6.78
CA ARG A 92 1.18 11.11 -6.39
C ARG A 92 -0.19 10.68 -6.87
N THR A 93 -0.29 10.23 -8.14
CA THR A 93 -1.59 10.05 -8.81
C THR A 93 -2.00 8.59 -9.04
N GLN A 94 -1.03 7.66 -9.17
CA GLN A 94 -1.30 6.28 -9.59
C GLN A 94 -1.09 5.25 -8.49
N LEU A 95 -0.29 5.58 -7.46
CA LEU A 95 0.04 4.72 -6.34
C LEU A 95 -0.48 5.30 -5.03
N ALA A 96 -1.01 4.46 -4.17
CA ALA A 96 -1.34 4.85 -2.81
C ALA A 96 -0.76 3.87 -1.80
N PHE A 97 -0.33 4.40 -0.66
CA PHE A 97 0.13 3.60 0.47
C PHE A 97 -0.84 3.73 1.65
N VAL A 98 -1.15 2.59 2.25
CA VAL A 98 -1.86 2.47 3.51
C VAL A 98 -0.92 1.78 4.50
N PHE A 99 -0.51 2.49 5.55
CA PHE A 99 0.45 2.01 6.53
C PHE A 99 -0.24 1.60 7.84
N GLN A 100 0.43 0.77 8.63
CA GLN A 100 0.01 0.35 9.95
C GLN A 100 -0.16 1.52 10.93
N ASP A 101 0.70 2.55 10.86
CA ASP A 101 0.74 3.71 11.76
C ASP A 101 -0.11 4.90 11.29
N PHE A 102 -1.01 4.71 10.31
CA PHE A 102 -1.96 5.69 9.77
C PHE A 102 -1.32 6.93 9.13
N TYR A 103 -0.27 7.50 9.69
CA TYR A 103 0.42 8.75 9.29
C TYR A 103 -0.54 9.91 9.02
N LEU A 104 -1.53 10.09 9.90
CA LEU A 104 -2.40 11.25 9.87
C LEU A 104 -1.73 12.44 10.52
N MET A 105 -1.96 13.63 9.97
CA MET A 105 -1.50 14.88 10.57
C MET A 105 -2.46 15.31 11.68
N ASN A 106 -2.00 15.27 12.93
CA ASN A 106 -2.82 15.57 14.11
C ASN A 106 -3.31 17.04 14.16
N SER A 107 -2.63 17.97 13.50
CA SER A 107 -3.03 19.37 13.38
C SER A 107 -4.19 19.59 12.41
N LEU A 108 -4.44 18.65 11.51
CA LEU A 108 -5.48 18.71 10.48
C LEU A 108 -6.72 17.91 10.91
N THR A 109 -7.90 18.33 10.45
CA THR A 109 -9.14 17.55 10.55
C THR A 109 -9.07 16.30 9.66
N VAL A 110 -10.05 15.39 9.80
CA VAL A 110 -10.22 14.25 8.88
C VAL A 110 -10.38 14.74 7.43
N ARG A 111 -11.23 15.74 7.20
CA ARG A 111 -11.44 16.39 5.90
C ARG A 111 -10.11 16.86 5.32
N GLU A 112 -9.36 17.66 6.06
CA GLU A 112 -8.08 18.22 5.62
C GLU A 112 -7.02 17.13 5.37
N ASN A 113 -6.99 16.06 6.17
CA ASN A 113 -6.14 14.91 5.91
C ASN A 113 -6.46 14.21 4.59
N ILE A 114 -7.76 14.04 4.26
CA ILE A 114 -8.19 13.44 3.00
C ILE A 114 -7.89 14.35 1.81
N MET A 115 -8.08 15.66 1.97
CA MET A 115 -7.81 16.66 0.93
C MET A 115 -6.31 16.84 0.63
N MET A 116 -5.43 16.49 1.56
CA MET A 116 -4.00 16.80 1.46
C MET A 116 -3.35 16.39 0.12
N PRO A 117 -3.51 15.16 -0.40
CA PRO A 117 -2.93 14.80 -1.70
C PRO A 117 -3.45 15.70 -2.84
N LEU A 118 -4.76 15.99 -2.85
CA LEU A 118 -5.40 16.84 -3.85
C LEU A 118 -4.83 18.25 -3.84
N ILE A 119 -4.68 18.86 -2.65
CA ILE A 119 -4.08 20.20 -2.48
C ILE A 119 -2.61 20.22 -2.93
N LEU A 120 -1.86 19.14 -2.66
CA LEU A 120 -0.48 19.00 -3.14
C LEU A 120 -0.40 18.80 -4.66
N ASN A 121 -1.50 18.40 -5.29
CA ASN A 121 -1.69 18.31 -6.74
C ASN A 121 -2.19 19.64 -7.35
N GLU A 122 -2.29 20.72 -6.55
CA GLU A 122 -2.79 22.03 -6.95
C GLU A 122 -4.26 22.03 -7.38
N ASP A 123 -5.04 21.04 -6.95
CA ASP A 123 -6.47 20.97 -7.21
C ASP A 123 -7.22 22.09 -6.47
N ASP A 124 -8.37 22.50 -7.03
CA ASP A 124 -9.22 23.51 -6.40
C ASP A 124 -9.68 23.06 -5.01
N PRO A 125 -9.53 23.89 -3.95
CA PRO A 125 -9.88 23.49 -2.59
C PRO A 125 -11.37 23.15 -2.39
N VAL A 126 -12.27 23.77 -3.15
CA VAL A 126 -13.73 23.51 -3.05
C VAL A 126 -14.03 22.14 -3.65
N GLU A 127 -13.47 21.80 -4.80
CA GLU A 127 -13.61 20.50 -5.43
C GLU A 127 -12.92 19.41 -4.60
N SER A 128 -11.74 19.70 -4.03
CA SER A 128 -11.05 18.80 -3.10
C SER A 128 -11.90 18.48 -1.86
N SER A 129 -12.62 19.46 -1.30
CA SER A 129 -13.56 19.25 -0.19
C SER A 129 -14.72 18.35 -0.59
N LYS A 130 -15.32 18.54 -1.76
CA LYS A 130 -16.39 17.68 -2.29
C LYS A 130 -15.91 16.24 -2.51
N THR A 131 -14.70 16.08 -3.04
CA THR A 131 -14.08 14.77 -3.21
C THR A 131 -13.90 14.08 -1.87
N ALA A 132 -13.38 14.80 -0.85
CA ALA A 132 -13.23 14.26 0.50
C ALA A 132 -14.59 13.86 1.12
N GLU A 133 -15.63 14.67 0.95
CA GLU A 133 -16.99 14.35 1.41
C GLU A 133 -17.53 13.09 0.75
N THR A 134 -17.48 13.04 -0.59
CA THR A 134 -17.95 11.91 -1.37
C THR A 134 -17.24 10.60 -0.97
N MET A 135 -15.92 10.66 -0.79
CA MET A 135 -15.14 9.49 -0.37
C MET A 135 -15.49 9.08 1.07
N ALA A 136 -15.62 10.05 1.97
CA ALA A 136 -15.98 9.80 3.36
C ALA A 136 -17.39 9.19 3.50
N GLU A 137 -18.35 9.60 2.67
CA GLU A 137 -19.67 8.97 2.60
C GLU A 137 -19.57 7.50 2.16
N LYS A 138 -18.89 7.24 1.02
CA LYS A 138 -18.73 5.90 0.46
C LYS A 138 -18.04 4.94 1.42
N LEU A 139 -17.08 5.42 2.21
CA LEU A 139 -16.32 4.61 3.17
C LEU A 139 -16.83 4.72 4.63
N GLY A 140 -18.00 5.33 4.83
CA GLY A 140 -18.74 5.33 6.09
C GLY A 140 -18.11 6.15 7.23
N ILE A 141 -17.35 7.21 6.90
CA ILE A 141 -16.71 8.10 7.87
C ILE A 141 -17.14 9.59 7.75
N TYR A 142 -18.20 9.89 6.99
CA TYR A 142 -18.67 11.26 6.77
C TYR A 142 -18.85 12.06 8.07
N LYS A 143 -19.41 11.44 9.12
CA LYS A 143 -19.63 12.07 10.42
C LYS A 143 -18.34 12.44 11.17
N LEU A 144 -17.19 12.02 10.68
CA LEU A 144 -15.89 12.25 11.30
C LEU A 144 -15.14 13.42 10.65
N LEU A 145 -15.60 13.98 9.53
CA LEU A 145 -14.88 14.94 8.69
C LEU A 145 -14.32 16.14 9.46
N ASP A 146 -15.04 16.64 10.45
CA ASP A 146 -14.65 17.83 11.21
C ASP A 146 -13.87 17.51 12.50
N LYS A 147 -13.67 16.20 12.81
CA LYS A 147 -12.86 15.74 13.93
C LYS A 147 -11.37 15.80 13.64
N LYS A 148 -10.56 15.83 14.69
CA LYS A 148 -9.10 15.67 14.62
C LYS A 148 -8.72 14.20 14.85
N PRO A 149 -7.55 13.73 14.34
CA PRO A 149 -7.12 12.33 14.50
C PRO A 149 -7.06 11.85 15.96
N TYR A 150 -6.72 12.68 16.92
CA TYR A 150 -6.68 12.31 18.34
C TYR A 150 -8.07 12.03 18.95
N GLU A 151 -9.16 12.42 18.29
CA GLU A 151 -10.54 12.14 18.70
C GLU A 151 -11.07 10.82 18.13
N LEU A 152 -10.28 10.14 17.28
CA LEU A 152 -10.68 8.94 16.56
C LEU A 152 -10.16 7.66 17.22
N SER A 153 -10.97 6.59 17.14
CA SER A 153 -10.50 5.23 17.39
C SER A 153 -9.46 4.79 16.35
N GLY A 154 -8.71 3.72 16.61
CA GLY A 154 -7.74 3.16 15.69
C GLY A 154 -8.35 2.80 14.33
N GLY A 155 -9.51 2.13 14.32
CA GLY A 155 -10.22 1.78 13.08
C GLY A 155 -10.70 3.00 12.30
N GLU A 156 -11.16 4.07 12.97
CA GLU A 156 -11.55 5.32 12.32
C GLU A 156 -10.33 6.04 11.71
N LYS A 157 -9.19 6.05 12.41
CA LYS A 157 -7.91 6.57 11.88
C LYS A 157 -7.51 5.82 10.60
N GLN A 158 -7.58 4.49 10.62
CA GLN A 158 -7.21 3.69 9.47
C GLN A 158 -8.15 3.91 8.28
N ARG A 159 -9.46 3.97 8.50
CA ARG A 159 -10.41 4.30 7.42
C ARG A 159 -10.18 5.73 6.89
N THR A 160 -9.81 6.68 7.74
CA THR A 160 -9.38 8.02 7.31
C THR A 160 -8.13 7.96 6.43
N ALA A 161 -7.12 7.18 6.80
CA ALA A 161 -5.92 6.98 6.00
C ALA A 161 -6.23 6.31 4.64
N ILE A 162 -7.18 5.37 4.62
CA ILE A 162 -7.67 4.74 3.37
C ILE A 162 -8.42 5.76 2.51
N CYS A 163 -9.28 6.60 3.08
CA CYS A 163 -9.94 7.69 2.34
C CYS A 163 -8.92 8.64 1.71
N ARG A 164 -7.89 9.05 2.47
CA ARG A 164 -6.79 9.87 1.96
C ARG A 164 -6.05 9.18 0.81
N ALA A 165 -5.76 7.88 0.95
CA ALA A 165 -5.11 7.08 -0.08
C ALA A 165 -5.95 7.01 -1.37
N MET A 166 -7.29 7.04 -1.26
CA MET A 166 -8.22 6.98 -2.37
C MET A 166 -8.51 8.35 -3.02
N ALA A 167 -8.10 9.45 -2.42
CA ALA A 167 -8.47 10.80 -2.88
C ALA A 167 -8.05 11.08 -4.34
N GLU A 168 -6.85 10.65 -4.73
CA GLU A 168 -6.33 10.75 -6.10
C GLU A 168 -6.80 9.62 -7.04
N ASN A 169 -7.72 8.79 -6.61
CA ASN A 169 -8.26 7.68 -7.39
C ASN A 169 -7.17 6.72 -7.95
N PRO A 170 -6.19 6.26 -7.16
CA PRO A 170 -5.04 5.49 -7.63
C PRO A 170 -5.44 4.19 -8.32
N GLU A 171 -4.57 3.65 -9.18
CA GLU A 171 -4.75 2.33 -9.81
C GLU A 171 -4.30 1.20 -8.89
N LEU A 172 -3.27 1.44 -8.06
CA LEU A 172 -2.65 0.47 -7.18
C LEU A 172 -2.59 0.97 -5.74
N ILE A 173 -3.11 0.18 -4.82
CA ILE A 173 -3.03 0.41 -3.37
C ILE A 173 -2.08 -0.61 -2.74
N LEU A 174 -1.09 -0.12 -2.02
CA LEU A 174 -0.09 -0.91 -1.29
C LEU A 174 -0.38 -0.78 0.20
N ALA A 175 -0.85 -1.85 0.84
CA ALA A 175 -1.24 -1.86 2.25
C ALA A 175 -0.23 -2.64 3.10
N ASP A 176 0.49 -1.94 3.98
CA ASP A 176 1.49 -2.50 4.88
C ASP A 176 0.88 -2.77 6.26
N GLU A 177 0.51 -4.00 6.54
CA GLU A 177 -0.13 -4.46 7.78
C GLU A 177 -1.28 -3.53 8.25
N PRO A 178 -2.29 -3.26 7.40
CA PRO A 178 -3.27 -2.19 7.65
C PRO A 178 -4.16 -2.42 8.87
N THR A 179 -4.10 -3.59 9.48
CA THR A 179 -4.88 -3.98 10.66
C THR A 179 -4.01 -4.27 11.89
N GLY A 180 -2.67 -4.16 11.78
CA GLY A 180 -1.73 -4.61 12.80
C GLY A 180 -1.85 -3.93 14.17
N ASN A 181 -2.35 -2.69 14.21
CA ASN A 181 -2.53 -1.90 15.44
C ASN A 181 -4.00 -1.82 15.90
N LEU A 182 -4.89 -2.72 15.41
CA LEU A 182 -6.33 -2.63 15.63
C LEU A 182 -6.87 -3.84 16.41
N ASP A 183 -7.97 -3.61 17.12
CA ASP A 183 -8.79 -4.70 17.67
C ASP A 183 -9.49 -5.49 16.56
N SER A 184 -9.99 -6.69 16.89
CA SER A 184 -10.59 -7.59 15.90
C SER A 184 -11.81 -7.02 15.16
N ASN A 185 -12.63 -6.18 15.82
CA ASN A 185 -13.79 -5.57 15.17
C ASN A 185 -13.38 -4.47 14.21
N SER A 186 -12.46 -3.62 14.63
CA SER A 186 -11.87 -2.57 13.78
C SER A 186 -11.11 -3.17 12.58
N SER A 187 -10.38 -4.27 12.80
CA SER A 187 -9.68 -5.00 11.72
C SER A 187 -10.63 -5.51 10.66
N LYS A 188 -11.77 -6.11 11.05
CA LYS A 188 -12.82 -6.54 10.11
C LYS A 188 -13.40 -5.37 9.32
N GLN A 189 -13.67 -4.24 9.96
CA GLN A 189 -14.19 -3.06 9.24
C GLN A 189 -13.17 -2.52 8.23
N VAL A 190 -11.89 -2.49 8.56
CA VAL A 190 -10.83 -2.03 7.66
C VAL A 190 -10.68 -2.96 6.46
N ILE A 191 -10.64 -4.29 6.67
CA ILE A 191 -10.51 -5.23 5.55
C ILE A 191 -11.75 -5.22 4.65
N HIS A 192 -12.95 -5.08 5.22
CA HIS A 192 -14.18 -4.88 4.44
C HIS A 192 -14.12 -3.60 3.61
N THR A 193 -13.54 -2.51 4.14
CA THR A 193 -13.33 -1.27 3.38
C THR A 193 -12.40 -1.50 2.19
N LEU A 194 -11.27 -2.22 2.38
CA LEU A 194 -10.36 -2.57 1.28
C LEU A 194 -11.02 -3.49 0.25
N SER A 195 -11.76 -4.52 0.69
CA SER A 195 -12.53 -5.38 -0.22
C SER A 195 -13.57 -4.61 -1.02
N TYR A 196 -14.29 -3.70 -0.38
CA TYR A 196 -15.26 -2.82 -1.05
C TYR A 196 -14.57 -1.95 -2.12
N ILE A 197 -13.40 -1.37 -1.80
CA ILE A 197 -12.61 -0.59 -2.75
C ILE A 197 -12.18 -1.44 -3.95
N ASN A 198 -11.74 -2.67 -3.72
CA ASN A 198 -11.37 -3.58 -4.81
C ASN A 198 -12.58 -3.92 -5.69
N GLN A 199 -13.71 -4.30 -5.10
CA GLN A 199 -14.89 -4.79 -5.82
C GLN A 199 -15.66 -3.67 -6.53
N GLU A 200 -15.93 -2.56 -5.85
CA GLU A 200 -16.78 -1.49 -6.39
C GLU A 200 -16.02 -0.45 -7.21
N PHE A 201 -14.74 -0.21 -6.87
CA PHE A 201 -13.93 0.75 -7.61
C PHE A 201 -12.91 0.07 -8.56
N GLY A 202 -12.86 -1.26 -8.60
CA GLY A 202 -11.96 -2.03 -9.46
C GLY A 202 -10.47 -1.81 -9.18
N LYS A 203 -10.10 -1.37 -7.96
CA LYS A 203 -8.71 -1.05 -7.62
C LYS A 203 -7.89 -2.31 -7.40
N THR A 204 -6.64 -2.28 -7.86
CA THR A 204 -5.67 -3.32 -7.53
C THR A 204 -5.13 -3.10 -6.13
N ILE A 205 -5.08 -4.16 -5.32
CA ILE A 205 -4.59 -4.06 -3.94
C ILE A 205 -3.52 -5.13 -3.70
N VAL A 206 -2.37 -4.70 -3.19
CA VAL A 206 -1.33 -5.60 -2.64
C VAL A 206 -1.25 -5.33 -1.14
N MET A 207 -1.66 -6.30 -0.35
CA MET A 207 -1.67 -6.20 1.12
C MET A 207 -0.64 -7.16 1.72
N VAL A 208 0.25 -6.65 2.57
CA VAL A 208 1.06 -7.51 3.44
C VAL A 208 0.38 -7.65 4.78
N THR A 209 0.34 -8.88 5.30
CA THR A 209 -0.23 -9.20 6.59
C THR A 209 0.41 -10.45 7.18
N HIS A 210 0.36 -10.60 8.48
CA HIS A 210 0.65 -11.86 9.18
C HIS A 210 -0.61 -12.52 9.73
N ASP A 211 -1.79 -11.92 9.52
CA ASP A 211 -3.07 -12.42 10.00
C ASP A 211 -3.78 -13.25 8.91
N PRO A 212 -3.96 -14.58 9.11
CA PRO A 212 -4.65 -15.44 8.15
C PRO A 212 -6.11 -15.05 7.92
N GLN A 213 -6.79 -14.46 8.93
CA GLN A 213 -8.18 -14.01 8.75
C GLN A 213 -8.25 -12.84 7.78
N MET A 214 -7.29 -11.91 7.85
CA MET A 214 -7.23 -10.78 6.91
C MET A 214 -6.84 -11.26 5.51
N ALA A 215 -5.91 -12.22 5.41
CA ALA A 215 -5.49 -12.81 4.14
C ALA A 215 -6.61 -13.57 3.41
N SER A 216 -7.60 -14.11 4.12
CA SER A 216 -8.73 -14.81 3.49
C SER A 216 -9.64 -13.93 2.62
N TYR A 217 -9.53 -12.61 2.74
CA TYR A 217 -10.25 -11.65 1.88
C TYR A 217 -9.57 -11.43 0.52
N CYS A 218 -8.31 -11.85 0.38
CA CYS A 218 -7.56 -11.73 -0.87
C CYS A 218 -7.95 -12.82 -1.85
N SER A 219 -8.00 -12.51 -3.14
CA SER A 219 -8.25 -13.50 -4.21
C SER A 219 -7.06 -14.41 -4.48
N ARG A 220 -5.87 -14.01 -4.02
CA ARG A 220 -4.61 -14.74 -4.18
C ARG A 220 -3.69 -14.47 -3.01
N LEU A 221 -2.93 -15.48 -2.60
CA LEU A 221 -2.04 -15.43 -1.46
C LEU A 221 -0.63 -15.87 -1.84
N ILE A 222 0.36 -15.01 -1.58
CA ILE A 222 1.78 -15.29 -1.75
C ILE A 222 2.39 -15.51 -0.37
N LEU A 223 2.99 -16.67 -0.13
CA LEU A 223 3.70 -16.98 1.11
C LEU A 223 5.18 -16.66 0.96
N LEU A 224 5.65 -15.67 1.74
CA LEU A 224 7.04 -15.22 1.76
C LEU A 224 7.77 -15.77 2.99
N LYS A 225 8.94 -16.37 2.79
CA LYS A 225 9.82 -16.81 3.87
C LYS A 225 11.27 -16.55 3.51
N ASP A 226 12.02 -15.95 4.45
CA ASP A 226 13.47 -15.69 4.32
C ASP A 226 13.87 -15.02 2.98
N GLY A 227 13.00 -14.12 2.49
CA GLY A 227 13.22 -13.35 1.26
C GLY A 227 12.93 -14.10 -0.04
N VAL A 228 12.28 -15.28 0.00
CA VAL A 228 11.85 -16.03 -1.18
C VAL A 228 10.37 -16.36 -1.13
N ILE A 229 9.73 -16.54 -2.28
CA ILE A 229 8.35 -17.04 -2.38
C ILE A 229 8.39 -18.55 -2.17
N LEU A 230 7.62 -19.04 -1.19
CA LEU A 230 7.41 -20.47 -0.98
C LEU A 230 6.24 -21.00 -1.79
N GLU A 231 5.14 -20.27 -1.77
CA GLU A 231 3.88 -20.68 -2.39
C GLU A 231 3.17 -19.45 -2.98
N ASP A 232 2.41 -19.70 -4.03
CA ASP A 232 1.56 -18.72 -4.71
C ASP A 232 0.21 -19.38 -4.99
N LEU A 233 -0.78 -19.08 -4.14
CA LEU A 233 -2.05 -19.78 -4.05
C LEU A 233 -3.19 -18.87 -4.51
N LYS A 234 -4.02 -19.34 -5.43
CA LYS A 234 -5.31 -18.68 -5.73
C LYS A 234 -6.34 -19.13 -4.70
N ASN A 235 -6.97 -18.19 -4.03
CA ASN A 235 -8.15 -18.47 -3.23
C ASN A 235 -9.33 -18.64 -4.20
N SER A 236 -10.03 -19.76 -4.04
CA SER A 236 -11.23 -20.11 -4.83
C SER A 236 -12.47 -19.41 -4.29
#